data_eaca960161b72cc43a73d7535e24d0bd
#
_entry.id   eaca960161b72cc43a73d7535e24d0bd
#
_cell.length_a   1.000
_cell.length_b   1.000
_cell.length_c   1.000
_cell.angle_alpha   90.00
_cell.angle_beta   90.00
_cell.angle_gamma   90.00
#
_symmetry.space_group_name_H-M   'P 1'
#
loop_
_entity.id
_entity.type
_entity.pdbx_description
1 polymer ?
#
loop_
_entity_poly.entity_id
_entity_poly.type
_entity_poly.pdbx_seq_one_letter_code
_entity_poly.pdbx_strand_id
1 'polypeptide(L)'
;VASLTLEQRKKLKLLEMRKKLATKLSLAFDPHILDSRPTPAQLEIIKSKVPINFVVGSNRSGKTALGGRIISWWFMENHPHMSRPKEWGDKPIKILMMGQDTRNIQFEIFAEKIKPFIGVEGVDYKVKRDGGNVSAVTNLHNGNVIVFMSHSDAEQARRRGQGFTAQIVWLDEMPSISSILTELIMRVVTTNGYMYTTFTPLIRNDEIRKIVDSADGIKTKKWLISILDNPSLSEERRAELISYFRSISGSESEFRARMYGDWLAAESLVFKYNSDLNLDNPSGYDPQIWPHVAVVDPAASSIAGLSVWARHPSADVWWCVKAKYLNGQAFSELVQTVEGEIVHFNIIKRICDCNPSGFYHEAYLQDIKYVPVSDKQYNKENMIDACNKALMEETVYLTNGAQTLIDELTVCSRHEDDPSRILKASKYHTADTFRYFIHAKPKYEGPKQVVDREALVRYNWKQRLKKEGEKYKAAKEKQTRKTLRRLRRRR
;
A
#
# COMPACT_ATOMS: atom_id res chain seq x y z
N VAL A 1 11.47 -58.48 -20.13
CA VAL A 1 12.36 -57.75 -19.17
C VAL A 1 13.59 -58.58 -18.82
N ALA A 2 13.57 -59.90 -18.98
CA ALA A 2 14.70 -60.78 -18.64
C ALA A 2 15.91 -60.72 -19.61
N SER A 3 15.79 -60.09 -20.78
CA SER A 3 16.81 -60.02 -21.83
C SER A 3 17.64 -58.66 -21.86
N LEU A 4 17.34 -57.76 -20.96
CA LEU A 4 18.04 -56.46 -20.95
C LEU A 4 19.40 -56.56 -20.27
N THR A 5 20.45 -55.96 -20.89
CA THR A 5 21.78 -55.81 -20.27
C THR A 5 21.74 -55.02 -19.00
N LEU A 6 22.74 -55.14 -18.15
CA LEU A 6 22.86 -54.39 -16.90
C LEU A 6 22.81 -52.83 -17.14
N GLU A 7 23.41 -52.42 -18.23
CA GLU A 7 23.43 -51.00 -18.62
C GLU A 7 22.04 -50.49 -19.07
N GLN A 8 21.34 -51.32 -19.84
CA GLN A 8 19.95 -51.04 -20.24
C GLN A 8 18.98 -50.97 -19.03
N ARG A 9 19.19 -51.85 -18.04
CA ARG A 9 18.40 -51.82 -16.79
C ARG A 9 18.70 -50.55 -15.97
N LYS A 10 19.97 -50.13 -15.88
CA LYS A 10 20.33 -48.88 -15.23
C LYS A 10 19.68 -47.69 -15.93
N LYS A 11 19.74 -47.63 -17.26
CA LYS A 11 19.12 -46.58 -18.06
C LYS A 11 17.60 -46.52 -17.90
N LEU A 12 16.93 -47.67 -17.89
CA LEU A 12 15.49 -47.77 -17.68
C LEU A 12 15.10 -47.25 -16.27
N LYS A 13 15.81 -47.71 -15.24
CA LYS A 13 15.58 -47.27 -13.87
C LYS A 13 15.79 -45.74 -13.70
N LEU A 14 16.81 -45.19 -14.35
CA LEU A 14 17.05 -43.77 -14.37
C LEU A 14 15.90 -43.01 -15.06
N LEU A 15 15.39 -43.53 -16.14
CA LEU A 15 14.27 -42.96 -16.89
C LEU A 15 12.96 -42.97 -16.06
N GLU A 16 12.69 -44.08 -15.34
CA GLU A 16 11.57 -44.16 -14.40
C GLU A 16 11.70 -43.20 -13.22
N MET A 17 12.91 -43.08 -12.66
CA MET A 17 13.17 -42.09 -11.60
C MET A 17 12.97 -40.66 -12.11
N ARG A 18 13.46 -40.34 -13.32
CA ARG A 18 13.23 -39.05 -13.97
C ARG A 18 11.75 -38.76 -14.20
N LYS A 19 10.97 -39.77 -14.69
CA LYS A 19 9.53 -39.62 -14.85
C LYS A 19 8.81 -39.37 -13.52
N LYS A 20 9.14 -40.12 -12.46
CA LYS A 20 8.58 -39.92 -11.12
C LYS A 20 8.92 -38.53 -10.57
N LEU A 21 10.15 -38.07 -10.76
CA LEU A 21 10.58 -36.75 -10.33
C LEU A 21 9.88 -35.65 -11.12
N ALA A 22 9.75 -35.81 -12.44
CA ALA A 22 9.03 -34.88 -13.30
C ALA A 22 7.55 -34.77 -12.91
N THR A 23 6.90 -35.92 -12.60
CA THR A 23 5.52 -35.93 -12.10
C THR A 23 5.39 -35.23 -10.76
N LYS A 24 6.30 -35.47 -9.82
CA LYS A 24 6.32 -34.75 -8.53
C LYS A 24 6.51 -33.23 -8.72
N LEU A 25 7.47 -32.84 -9.56
CA LEU A 25 7.71 -31.42 -9.89
C LEU A 25 6.49 -30.78 -10.58
N SER A 26 5.80 -31.51 -11.45
CA SER A 26 4.60 -30.98 -12.13
C SER A 26 3.44 -30.73 -11.18
N LEU A 27 3.41 -31.41 -10.03
CA LEU A 27 2.40 -31.24 -8.98
C LEU A 27 2.84 -30.25 -7.89
N ALA A 28 4.16 -29.95 -7.79
CA ALA A 28 4.66 -29.02 -6.82
C ALA A 28 4.26 -27.58 -7.17
N PHE A 29 3.94 -26.80 -6.16
CA PHE A 29 3.69 -25.36 -6.31
C PHE A 29 5.00 -24.57 -6.30
N ASP A 30 5.96 -24.93 -5.45
CA ASP A 30 7.30 -24.37 -5.40
C ASP A 30 8.32 -25.41 -5.87
N PRO A 31 9.18 -25.11 -6.86
CA PRO A 31 10.16 -26.06 -7.39
C PRO A 31 11.21 -26.49 -6.37
N HIS A 32 11.44 -25.70 -5.32
CA HIS A 32 12.38 -26.01 -4.24
C HIS A 32 11.75 -26.89 -3.14
N ILE A 33 10.43 -27.05 -3.14
CA ILE A 33 9.67 -27.81 -2.16
C ILE A 33 8.75 -28.76 -2.90
N LEU A 34 9.18 -30.00 -3.10
CA LEU A 34 8.49 -31.01 -3.94
C LEU A 34 7.04 -31.33 -3.54
N ASP A 35 6.72 -31.15 -2.26
CA ASP A 35 5.37 -31.37 -1.72
C ASP A 35 4.66 -30.05 -1.36
N SER A 36 5.14 -28.92 -1.92
CA SER A 36 4.56 -27.62 -1.66
C SER A 36 3.13 -27.53 -2.19
N ARG A 37 2.28 -26.88 -1.41
CA ARG A 37 0.91 -26.54 -1.79
C ARG A 37 0.71 -25.03 -1.73
N PRO A 38 -0.15 -24.47 -2.57
CA PRO A 38 -0.48 -23.07 -2.46
C PRO A 38 -1.15 -22.77 -1.12
N THR A 39 -0.85 -21.61 -0.54
CA THR A 39 -1.60 -21.10 0.60
C THR A 39 -3.08 -20.86 0.23
N PRO A 40 -4.00 -20.76 1.21
CA PRO A 40 -5.40 -20.46 0.90
C PRO A 40 -5.57 -19.19 0.04
N ALA A 41 -4.81 -18.14 0.33
CA ALA A 41 -4.84 -16.89 -0.44
C ALA A 41 -4.33 -17.10 -1.88
N GLN A 42 -3.22 -17.83 -2.06
CA GLN A 42 -2.70 -18.18 -3.38
C GLN A 42 -3.68 -19.05 -4.16
N LEU A 43 -4.34 -20.00 -3.51
CA LEU A 43 -5.33 -20.87 -4.16
C LEU A 43 -6.54 -20.06 -4.68
N GLU A 44 -6.99 -19.07 -3.95
CA GLU A 44 -8.07 -18.19 -4.41
C GLU A 44 -7.63 -17.34 -5.63
N ILE A 45 -6.37 -16.90 -5.68
CA ILE A 45 -5.82 -16.21 -6.85
C ILE A 45 -5.75 -17.13 -8.07
N ILE A 46 -5.28 -18.37 -7.89
CA ILE A 46 -5.20 -19.38 -8.95
C ILE A 46 -6.58 -19.68 -9.52
N LYS A 47 -7.63 -19.69 -8.70
CA LYS A 47 -9.03 -19.92 -9.11
C LYS A 47 -9.71 -18.68 -9.68
N SER A 48 -9.08 -17.51 -9.56
CA SER A 48 -9.71 -16.24 -9.94
C SER A 48 -9.91 -16.15 -11.45
N LYS A 49 -11.15 -15.83 -11.85
CA LYS A 49 -11.51 -15.50 -13.23
C LYS A 49 -11.50 -13.99 -13.50
N VAL A 50 -11.06 -13.21 -12.54
CA VAL A 50 -10.92 -11.75 -12.70
C VAL A 50 -9.79 -11.47 -13.69
N PRO A 51 -10.01 -10.65 -14.73
CA PRO A 51 -9.00 -10.40 -15.76
C PRO A 51 -7.69 -9.82 -15.23
N ILE A 52 -7.76 -8.89 -14.27
CA ILE A 52 -6.58 -8.18 -13.76
C ILE A 52 -6.45 -8.43 -12.26
N ASN A 53 -5.35 -9.06 -11.86
CA ASN A 53 -5.08 -9.46 -10.49
C ASN A 53 -3.83 -8.74 -9.96
N PHE A 54 -4.02 -7.80 -9.02
CA PHE A 54 -2.94 -7.14 -8.30
C PHE A 54 -2.60 -7.93 -7.04
N VAL A 55 -1.51 -8.69 -7.08
CA VAL A 55 -1.04 -9.50 -5.96
C VAL A 55 0.00 -8.73 -5.18
N VAL A 56 -0.48 -8.02 -4.18
CA VAL A 56 0.34 -7.26 -3.23
C VAL A 56 0.79 -8.18 -2.11
N GLY A 57 2.02 -8.08 -1.69
CA GLY A 57 2.39 -8.89 -0.54
C GLY A 57 3.78 -8.62 -0.01
N SER A 58 4.01 -9.14 1.19
CA SER A 58 5.27 -9.04 1.90
C SER A 58 6.42 -9.75 1.16
N ASN A 59 7.66 -9.41 1.52
CA ASN A 59 8.82 -10.14 1.03
C ASN A 59 8.72 -11.62 1.46
N ARG A 60 9.16 -12.53 0.60
CA ARG A 60 9.16 -13.99 0.82
C ARG A 60 7.77 -14.61 1.07
N SER A 61 6.69 -13.94 0.71
CA SER A 61 5.33 -14.49 0.77
C SER A 61 4.99 -15.47 -0.37
N GLY A 62 5.92 -15.74 -1.28
CA GLY A 62 5.72 -16.67 -2.41
C GLY A 62 5.07 -16.04 -3.64
N LYS A 63 5.03 -14.71 -3.78
CA LYS A 63 4.45 -13.98 -4.92
C LYS A 63 5.05 -14.41 -6.26
N THR A 64 6.38 -14.35 -6.37
CA THR A 64 7.10 -14.71 -7.62
C THR A 64 6.94 -16.19 -7.97
N ALA A 65 6.90 -17.08 -6.96
CA ALA A 65 6.59 -18.50 -7.19
C ALA A 65 5.17 -18.68 -7.73
N LEU A 66 4.18 -17.95 -7.18
CA LEU A 66 2.81 -17.94 -7.69
C LEU A 66 2.74 -17.50 -9.16
N GLY A 67 3.37 -16.36 -9.49
CA GLY A 67 3.40 -15.84 -10.87
C GLY A 67 4.06 -16.82 -11.84
N GLY A 68 5.23 -17.34 -11.49
CA GLY A 68 5.95 -18.32 -12.30
C GLY A 68 5.14 -19.61 -12.52
N ARG A 69 4.43 -20.06 -11.48
CA ARG A 69 3.58 -21.26 -11.59
C ARG A 69 2.35 -21.04 -12.47
N ILE A 70 1.67 -19.90 -12.33
CA ILE A 70 0.49 -19.56 -13.15
C ILE A 70 0.88 -19.51 -14.64
N ILE A 71 1.96 -18.79 -15.01
CA ILE A 71 2.33 -18.72 -16.42
C ILE A 71 2.86 -20.04 -16.97
N SER A 72 3.47 -20.89 -16.14
CA SER A 72 3.87 -22.24 -16.54
C SER A 72 2.65 -23.10 -16.89
N TRP A 73 1.57 -23.02 -16.12
CA TRP A 73 0.32 -23.72 -16.45
C TRP A 73 -0.31 -23.23 -17.75
N TRP A 74 -0.34 -21.91 -17.98
CA TRP A 74 -0.83 -21.36 -19.26
C TRP A 74 0.06 -21.75 -20.44
N PHE A 75 1.38 -21.76 -20.25
CA PHE A 75 2.34 -22.17 -21.27
C PHE A 75 2.16 -23.65 -21.67
N MET A 76 1.89 -24.51 -20.69
CA MET A 76 1.68 -25.94 -20.87
C MET A 76 0.21 -26.30 -21.17
N GLU A 77 -0.71 -25.34 -21.15
CA GLU A 77 -2.17 -25.54 -21.29
C GLU A 77 -2.75 -26.56 -20.29
N ASN A 78 -2.22 -26.62 -19.09
CA ASN A 78 -2.65 -27.52 -18.03
C ASN A 78 -3.04 -26.79 -16.73
N HIS A 79 -3.62 -25.59 -16.86
CA HIS A 79 -4.07 -24.82 -15.72
C HIS A 79 -5.16 -25.56 -14.92
N PRO A 80 -4.99 -25.77 -13.58
CA PRO A 80 -5.84 -26.71 -12.83
C PRO A 80 -7.28 -26.23 -12.64
N HIS A 81 -7.57 -24.94 -12.78
CA HIS A 81 -8.87 -24.34 -12.49
C HIS A 81 -9.43 -23.49 -13.63
N MET A 82 -8.67 -23.27 -14.68
CA MET A 82 -9.07 -22.42 -15.80
C MET A 82 -8.80 -23.13 -17.11
N SER A 83 -9.75 -23.06 -18.03
CA SER A 83 -9.58 -23.50 -19.40
C SER A 83 -9.35 -22.30 -20.30
N ARG A 84 -8.73 -22.53 -21.44
CA ARG A 84 -8.52 -21.56 -22.49
C ARG A 84 -9.86 -20.93 -22.92
N PRO A 85 -9.98 -19.59 -22.90
CA PRO A 85 -11.15 -18.90 -23.43
C PRO A 85 -11.37 -19.22 -24.91
N LYS A 86 -12.62 -19.41 -25.30
CA LYS A 86 -12.99 -19.74 -26.71
C LYS A 86 -12.59 -18.62 -27.68
N GLU A 87 -12.60 -17.40 -27.22
CA GLU A 87 -12.26 -16.19 -27.98
C GLU A 87 -10.81 -16.17 -28.47
N TRP A 88 -9.91 -16.95 -27.82
CA TRP A 88 -8.52 -17.05 -28.25
C TRP A 88 -8.33 -18.01 -29.44
N GLY A 89 -9.35 -18.81 -29.78
CA GLY A 89 -9.28 -19.82 -30.83
C GLY A 89 -8.16 -20.84 -30.62
N ASP A 90 -7.67 -21.48 -31.67
CA ASP A 90 -6.62 -22.52 -31.59
C ASP A 90 -5.20 -22.00 -31.81
N LYS A 91 -5.02 -20.66 -31.94
CA LYS A 91 -3.70 -20.06 -32.15
C LYS A 91 -2.85 -20.15 -30.89
N PRO A 92 -1.51 -20.31 -31.01
CA PRO A 92 -0.63 -20.31 -29.87
C PRO A 92 -0.81 -19.11 -28.95
N ILE A 93 -0.82 -19.35 -27.64
CA ILE A 93 -0.95 -18.31 -26.61
C ILE A 93 0.38 -17.54 -26.53
N LYS A 94 0.29 -16.23 -26.51
CA LYS A 94 1.42 -15.34 -26.23
C LYS A 94 1.33 -14.87 -24.78
N ILE A 95 2.39 -15.14 -24.03
CA ILE A 95 2.56 -14.78 -22.64
C ILE A 95 3.64 -13.71 -22.57
N LEU A 96 3.37 -12.56 -21.98
CA LEU A 96 4.37 -11.56 -21.66
C LEU A 96 4.74 -11.69 -20.19
N MET A 97 6.01 -11.97 -19.93
CA MET A 97 6.61 -11.86 -18.62
C MET A 97 7.47 -10.60 -18.56
N MET A 98 7.16 -9.68 -17.69
CA MET A 98 7.93 -8.46 -17.47
C MET A 98 8.46 -8.44 -16.04
N GLY A 99 9.79 -8.30 -15.89
CA GLY A 99 10.47 -8.25 -14.61
C GLY A 99 11.31 -6.99 -14.45
N GLN A 100 11.91 -6.82 -13.28
CA GLN A 100 12.64 -5.62 -12.91
C GLN A 100 13.83 -5.40 -13.87
N ASP A 101 14.70 -6.39 -14.03
CA ASP A 101 15.87 -6.32 -14.90
C ASP A 101 16.14 -7.68 -15.55
N THR A 102 17.04 -7.67 -16.54
CA THR A 102 17.38 -8.86 -17.33
C THR A 102 18.02 -9.96 -16.49
N ARG A 103 18.81 -9.61 -15.46
CA ARG A 103 19.48 -10.56 -14.58
C ARG A 103 18.47 -11.29 -13.70
N ASN A 104 17.55 -10.54 -13.08
CA ASN A 104 16.44 -11.09 -12.30
C ASN A 104 15.59 -12.04 -13.14
N ILE A 105 15.21 -11.61 -14.36
CA ILE A 105 14.42 -12.44 -15.28
C ILE A 105 15.14 -13.76 -15.59
N GLN A 106 16.44 -13.73 -15.86
CA GLN A 106 17.19 -14.91 -16.29
C GLN A 106 17.44 -15.88 -15.15
N PHE A 107 17.94 -15.40 -14.01
CA PHE A 107 18.43 -16.26 -12.93
C PHE A 107 17.37 -16.59 -11.88
N GLU A 108 16.49 -15.65 -11.54
CA GLU A 108 15.50 -15.87 -10.51
C GLU A 108 14.16 -16.33 -11.09
N ILE A 109 13.68 -15.67 -12.14
CA ILE A 109 12.36 -15.95 -12.67
C ILE A 109 12.39 -17.16 -13.61
N PHE A 110 13.16 -17.08 -14.71
CA PHE A 110 13.15 -18.17 -15.68
C PHE A 110 13.78 -19.43 -15.10
N ALA A 111 15.02 -19.36 -14.60
CA ALA A 111 15.75 -20.53 -14.16
C ALA A 111 15.12 -21.22 -12.95
N GLU A 112 14.62 -20.44 -11.97
CA GLU A 112 14.13 -21.01 -10.72
C GLU A 112 12.60 -21.17 -10.66
N LYS A 113 11.82 -20.30 -11.32
CA LYS A 113 10.36 -20.29 -11.14
C LYS A 113 9.56 -20.78 -12.34
N ILE A 114 10.16 -20.86 -13.55
CA ILE A 114 9.49 -21.31 -14.76
C ILE A 114 10.07 -22.62 -15.28
N LYS A 115 11.37 -22.64 -15.53
CA LYS A 115 12.06 -23.79 -16.14
C LYS A 115 11.78 -25.14 -15.49
N PRO A 116 11.69 -25.27 -14.16
CA PRO A 116 11.41 -26.55 -13.52
C PRO A 116 10.03 -27.15 -13.87
N PHE A 117 9.08 -26.33 -14.33
CA PHE A 117 7.69 -26.73 -14.57
C PHE A 117 7.33 -26.92 -16.04
N ILE A 118 8.23 -26.60 -16.98
CA ILE A 118 7.90 -26.60 -18.42
C ILE A 118 8.60 -27.72 -19.21
N GLY A 119 9.22 -28.67 -18.52
CA GLY A 119 9.83 -29.83 -19.14
C GLY A 119 11.32 -29.68 -19.45
N VAL A 120 11.77 -30.26 -20.56
CA VAL A 120 13.20 -30.38 -20.94
C VAL A 120 13.48 -29.52 -22.17
N GLU A 121 14.52 -28.69 -22.09
CA GLU A 121 14.99 -27.87 -23.22
C GLU A 121 15.42 -28.77 -24.39
N GLY A 122 14.99 -28.43 -25.60
CA GLY A 122 15.25 -29.21 -26.82
C GLY A 122 14.25 -30.36 -27.05
N VAL A 123 13.42 -30.71 -26.06
CA VAL A 123 12.38 -31.77 -26.16
C VAL A 123 10.98 -31.15 -26.03
N ASP A 124 10.73 -30.43 -24.94
CA ASP A 124 9.42 -29.85 -24.65
C ASP A 124 9.36 -28.37 -25.03
N TYR A 125 10.49 -27.66 -24.95
CA TYR A 125 10.58 -26.26 -25.32
C TYR A 125 11.96 -25.90 -25.90
N LYS A 126 12.01 -24.78 -26.62
CA LYS A 126 13.26 -24.14 -27.06
C LYS A 126 13.40 -22.73 -26.50
N VAL A 127 14.62 -22.34 -26.19
CA VAL A 127 14.98 -21.00 -25.71
C VAL A 127 15.57 -20.17 -26.83
N LYS A 128 15.03 -18.97 -27.03
CA LYS A 128 15.63 -17.93 -27.85
C LYS A 128 16.41 -16.99 -26.94
N ARG A 129 17.64 -16.70 -27.31
CA ARG A 129 18.54 -15.79 -26.58
C ARG A 129 18.87 -14.57 -27.43
N ASP A 130 19.00 -13.42 -26.79
CA ASP A 130 19.45 -12.18 -27.38
C ASP A 130 20.60 -11.62 -26.51
N GLY A 131 21.78 -11.43 -27.08
CA GLY A 131 22.97 -11.06 -26.32
C GLY A 131 23.33 -12.00 -25.17
N GLY A 132 23.03 -13.31 -25.30
CA GLY A 132 23.20 -14.31 -24.23
C GLY A 132 22.05 -14.42 -23.25
N ASN A 133 21.13 -13.46 -23.19
CA ASN A 133 19.99 -13.43 -22.29
C ASN A 133 18.76 -14.12 -22.89
N VAL A 134 17.95 -14.76 -22.05
CA VAL A 134 16.69 -15.37 -22.47
C VAL A 134 15.72 -14.26 -22.90
N SER A 135 15.33 -14.27 -24.18
CA SER A 135 14.37 -13.33 -24.75
C SER A 135 13.00 -13.96 -24.99
N ALA A 136 12.94 -15.25 -25.32
CA ALA A 136 11.70 -15.97 -25.44
C ALA A 136 11.87 -17.46 -25.21
N VAL A 137 10.78 -18.13 -24.83
CA VAL A 137 10.68 -19.59 -24.72
C VAL A 137 9.46 -20.04 -25.50
N THR A 138 9.65 -21.03 -26.40
CA THR A 138 8.56 -21.56 -27.23
C THR A 138 8.29 -23.01 -26.84
N ASN A 139 7.07 -23.36 -26.54
CA ASN A 139 6.63 -24.74 -26.34
C ASN A 139 6.58 -25.46 -27.68
N LEU A 140 7.23 -26.61 -27.77
CA LEU A 140 7.36 -27.37 -29.02
C LEU A 140 6.10 -28.22 -29.36
N HIS A 141 5.20 -28.42 -28.40
CA HIS A 141 4.01 -29.24 -28.56
C HIS A 141 2.78 -28.42 -28.97
N ASN A 142 2.61 -27.21 -28.41
CA ASN A 142 1.42 -26.37 -28.66
C ASN A 142 1.75 -24.99 -29.30
N GLY A 143 3.04 -24.68 -29.44
CA GLY A 143 3.50 -23.43 -30.04
C GLY A 143 3.39 -22.21 -29.14
N ASN A 144 2.92 -22.34 -27.90
CA ASN A 144 2.80 -21.21 -26.95
C ASN A 144 4.16 -20.57 -26.70
N VAL A 145 4.17 -19.26 -26.49
CA VAL A 145 5.42 -18.49 -26.34
C VAL A 145 5.36 -17.64 -25.08
N ILE A 146 6.40 -17.70 -24.26
CA ILE A 146 6.69 -16.72 -23.22
C ILE A 146 7.75 -15.76 -23.77
N VAL A 147 7.45 -14.47 -23.79
CA VAL A 147 8.39 -13.40 -24.13
C VAL A 147 8.79 -12.69 -22.85
N PHE A 148 10.07 -12.46 -22.67
CA PHE A 148 10.64 -11.80 -21.50
C PHE A 148 11.05 -10.37 -21.83
N MET A 149 10.63 -9.43 -21.00
CA MET A 149 10.99 -8.01 -21.10
C MET A 149 11.38 -7.46 -19.73
N SER A 150 12.35 -6.56 -19.70
CA SER A 150 12.71 -5.81 -18.50
C SER A 150 12.03 -4.45 -18.51
N HIS A 151 11.61 -3.97 -17.33
CA HIS A 151 11.11 -2.61 -17.16
C HIS A 151 12.12 -1.65 -16.52
N SER A 152 13.39 -2.06 -16.31
CA SER A 152 14.44 -1.17 -15.81
C SER A 152 14.75 -0.01 -16.77
N ASP A 153 14.59 -0.23 -18.08
CA ASP A 153 14.55 0.83 -19.08
C ASP A 153 13.09 1.10 -19.45
N ALA A 154 12.46 1.99 -18.69
CA ALA A 154 11.05 2.24 -18.76
C ALA A 154 10.58 2.75 -20.13
N GLU A 155 11.38 3.56 -20.83
CA GLU A 155 11.01 4.08 -22.14
C GLU A 155 11.13 2.99 -23.20
N GLN A 156 12.17 2.17 -23.15
CA GLN A 156 12.34 1.05 -24.07
C GLN A 156 11.28 -0.02 -23.84
N ALA A 157 10.94 -0.31 -22.56
CA ALA A 157 9.85 -1.22 -22.19
C ALA A 157 8.51 -0.74 -22.71
N ARG A 158 8.21 0.56 -22.62
CA ARG A 158 6.99 1.16 -23.18
C ARG A 158 6.96 1.01 -24.70
N ARG A 159 8.03 1.36 -25.41
CA ARG A 159 8.12 1.25 -26.87
C ARG A 159 7.97 -0.20 -27.34
N ARG A 160 8.63 -1.15 -26.71
CA ARG A 160 8.52 -2.58 -27.05
C ARG A 160 7.15 -3.16 -26.67
N GLY A 161 6.56 -2.69 -25.59
CA GLY A 161 5.21 -3.06 -25.17
C GLY A 161 4.15 -2.63 -26.19
N GLN A 162 4.28 -1.46 -26.82
CA GLN A 162 3.27 -0.90 -27.74
C GLN A 162 2.96 -1.75 -28.98
N GLY A 163 3.85 -2.63 -29.41
CA GLY A 163 3.65 -3.54 -30.56
C GLY A 163 3.27 -4.98 -30.20
N PHE A 164 3.27 -5.36 -28.93
CA PHE A 164 3.12 -6.75 -28.49
C PHE A 164 1.70 -7.07 -28.05
N THR A 165 1.09 -8.08 -28.64
CA THR A 165 -0.22 -8.62 -28.22
C THR A 165 -0.01 -9.83 -27.34
N ALA A 166 -0.59 -9.88 -26.15
CA ALA A 166 -0.51 -10.98 -25.22
C ALA A 166 -1.88 -11.36 -24.66
N GLN A 167 -2.14 -12.66 -24.53
CA GLN A 167 -3.29 -13.19 -23.82
C GLN A 167 -3.05 -13.27 -22.31
N ILE A 168 -1.81 -13.51 -21.91
CA ILE A 168 -1.42 -13.56 -20.51
C ILE A 168 -0.29 -12.56 -20.29
N VAL A 169 -0.38 -11.78 -19.22
CA VAL A 169 0.66 -10.88 -18.77
C VAL A 169 1.00 -11.21 -17.32
N TRP A 170 2.28 -11.42 -17.05
CA TRP A 170 2.79 -11.42 -15.68
C TRP A 170 3.83 -10.32 -15.52
N LEU A 171 3.54 -9.41 -14.61
CA LEU A 171 4.43 -8.33 -14.20
C LEU A 171 4.97 -8.65 -12.80
N ASP A 172 6.26 -8.97 -12.70
CA ASP A 172 6.92 -9.19 -11.41
C ASP A 172 7.67 -7.93 -11.01
N GLU A 173 7.30 -7.41 -9.86
CA GLU A 173 7.57 -6.08 -9.33
C GLU A 173 7.00 -4.95 -10.20
N MET A 174 6.58 -3.86 -9.56
CA MET A 174 5.96 -2.73 -10.26
C MET A 174 7.02 -1.86 -10.92
N PRO A 175 6.74 -1.34 -12.14
CA PRO A 175 7.61 -0.36 -12.78
C PRO A 175 7.52 0.99 -12.05
N SER A 176 8.56 1.81 -12.18
CA SER A 176 8.56 3.18 -11.63
C SER A 176 7.59 4.13 -12.35
N ILE A 177 7.17 3.80 -13.58
CA ILE A 177 6.33 4.63 -14.44
C ILE A 177 4.95 3.99 -14.61
N SER A 178 3.89 4.72 -14.23
CA SER A 178 2.49 4.27 -14.31
C SER A 178 2.03 3.93 -15.72
N SER A 179 2.56 4.61 -16.74
CA SER A 179 2.16 4.37 -18.13
C SER A 179 2.47 2.95 -18.63
N ILE A 180 3.50 2.28 -18.07
CA ILE A 180 3.80 0.87 -18.38
C ILE A 180 2.65 -0.02 -17.88
N LEU A 181 2.22 0.17 -16.62
CA LEU A 181 1.12 -0.60 -16.05
C LEU A 181 -0.17 -0.39 -16.85
N THR A 182 -0.50 0.85 -17.19
CA THR A 182 -1.68 1.20 -17.99
C THR A 182 -1.62 0.55 -19.36
N GLU A 183 -0.47 0.56 -20.05
CA GLU A 183 -0.29 -0.08 -21.34
C GLU A 183 -0.49 -1.60 -21.25
N LEU A 184 0.04 -2.26 -20.23
CA LEU A 184 -0.15 -3.70 -20.02
C LEU A 184 -1.63 -4.06 -19.75
N ILE A 185 -2.33 -3.25 -18.96
CA ILE A 185 -3.77 -3.40 -18.72
C ILE A 185 -4.54 -3.33 -20.03
N MET A 186 -4.27 -2.33 -20.86
CA MET A 186 -4.93 -2.17 -22.16
C MET A 186 -4.70 -3.36 -23.09
N ARG A 187 -3.51 -3.98 -23.06
CA ARG A 187 -3.18 -5.19 -23.83
C ARG A 187 -4.06 -6.37 -23.45
N VAL A 188 -4.21 -6.58 -22.16
CA VAL A 188 -5.02 -7.67 -21.62
C VAL A 188 -6.50 -7.46 -21.92
N VAL A 189 -7.00 -6.22 -21.78
CA VAL A 189 -8.40 -5.90 -22.07
C VAL A 189 -8.73 -6.13 -23.54
N THR A 190 -7.83 -5.78 -24.47
CA THR A 190 -8.07 -5.96 -25.91
C THR A 190 -8.04 -7.41 -26.36
N THR A 191 -7.44 -8.31 -25.59
CA THR A 191 -7.34 -9.74 -25.92
C THR A 191 -8.29 -10.63 -25.12
N ASN A 192 -9.14 -10.05 -24.25
CA ASN A 192 -9.89 -10.78 -23.23
C ASN A 192 -8.97 -11.72 -22.41
N GLY A 193 -7.79 -11.20 -22.08
CA GLY A 193 -6.72 -11.96 -21.43
C GLY A 193 -6.73 -11.84 -19.93
N TYR A 194 -5.64 -12.34 -19.30
CA TYR A 194 -5.43 -12.26 -17.87
C TYR A 194 -4.11 -11.60 -17.54
N MET A 195 -4.13 -10.74 -16.54
CA MET A 195 -2.94 -10.10 -15.99
C MET A 195 -2.77 -10.44 -14.52
N TYR A 196 -1.55 -10.78 -14.16
CA TYR A 196 -1.13 -11.01 -12.79
C TYR A 196 0.04 -10.08 -12.50
N THR A 197 -0.07 -9.26 -11.47
CA THR A 197 1.05 -8.46 -10.98
C THR A 197 1.46 -8.99 -9.62
N THR A 198 2.72 -9.24 -9.41
CA THR A 198 3.26 -9.74 -8.14
C THR A 198 4.30 -8.76 -7.63
N PHE A 199 4.02 -8.05 -6.55
CA PHE A 199 4.92 -6.99 -6.09
C PHE A 199 4.85 -6.73 -4.59
N THR A 200 5.95 -6.18 -4.06
CA THR A 200 6.00 -5.56 -2.76
C THR A 200 5.80 -4.06 -2.95
N PRO A 201 4.90 -3.38 -2.21
CA PRO A 201 4.52 -2.00 -2.49
C PRO A 201 5.58 -0.99 -1.97
N LEU A 202 6.83 -1.17 -2.43
CA LEU A 202 7.98 -0.31 -2.12
C LEU A 202 8.12 0.87 -3.07
N ILE A 203 7.28 0.93 -4.11
CA ILE A 203 7.29 2.01 -5.09
C ILE A 203 6.50 3.19 -4.58
N ARG A 204 7.07 4.37 -4.74
CA ARG A 204 6.47 5.65 -4.44
C ARG A 204 5.85 6.24 -5.70
N ASN A 205 4.74 5.68 -6.14
CA ASN A 205 4.01 6.16 -7.30
C ASN A 205 2.51 6.17 -7.00
N ASP A 206 1.99 7.36 -6.72
CA ASP A 206 0.59 7.56 -6.35
C ASP A 206 -0.38 7.18 -7.47
N GLU A 207 0.03 7.27 -8.73
CA GLU A 207 -0.83 6.85 -9.87
C GLU A 207 -0.98 5.34 -9.89
N ILE A 208 0.12 4.60 -9.70
CA ILE A 208 0.08 3.13 -9.58
C ILE A 208 -0.75 2.72 -8.37
N ARG A 209 -0.55 3.40 -7.22
CA ARG A 209 -1.34 3.16 -6.01
C ARG A 209 -2.82 3.36 -6.27
N LYS A 210 -3.23 4.47 -6.90
CA LYS A 210 -4.62 4.74 -7.26
C LYS A 210 -5.20 3.66 -8.17
N ILE A 211 -4.45 3.21 -9.18
CA ILE A 211 -4.89 2.12 -10.08
C ILE A 211 -5.15 0.84 -9.29
N VAL A 212 -4.23 0.46 -8.39
CA VAL A 212 -4.36 -0.78 -7.61
C VAL A 212 -5.47 -0.67 -6.55
N ASP A 213 -5.58 0.46 -5.87
CA ASP A 213 -6.57 0.66 -4.79
C ASP A 213 -7.98 0.90 -5.34
N SER A 214 -8.13 1.29 -6.62
CA SER A 214 -9.43 1.40 -7.30
C SER A 214 -10.00 0.06 -7.79
N ALA A 215 -9.39 -1.08 -7.41
CA ALA A 215 -9.84 -2.40 -7.83
C ALA A 215 -11.30 -2.67 -7.42
N ASP A 216 -12.15 -2.98 -8.41
CA ASP A 216 -13.61 -3.13 -8.25
C ASP A 216 -14.07 -4.54 -7.82
N GLY A 217 -13.16 -5.50 -7.80
CA GLY A 217 -13.42 -6.91 -7.51
C GLY A 217 -14.07 -7.69 -8.65
N ILE A 218 -14.38 -7.05 -9.78
CA ILE A 218 -15.06 -7.63 -10.95
C ILE A 218 -14.12 -7.72 -12.15
N LYS A 219 -13.57 -6.59 -12.59
CA LYS A 219 -12.60 -6.51 -13.69
C LYS A 219 -11.16 -6.49 -13.19
N THR A 220 -10.97 -5.91 -12.03
CA THR A 220 -9.70 -5.78 -11.33
C THR A 220 -9.86 -6.25 -9.90
N LYS A 221 -8.86 -6.95 -9.36
CA LYS A 221 -8.90 -7.40 -7.96
C LYS A 221 -7.55 -7.25 -7.30
N LYS A 222 -7.56 -6.66 -6.11
CA LYS A 222 -6.40 -6.57 -5.22
C LYS A 222 -6.42 -7.76 -4.27
N TRP A 223 -5.29 -8.42 -4.17
CA TRP A 223 -5.05 -9.55 -3.28
C TRP A 223 -3.90 -9.22 -2.36
N LEU A 224 -3.98 -9.67 -1.13
CA LEU A 224 -2.90 -9.54 -0.16
C LEU A 224 -2.35 -10.91 0.21
N ILE A 225 -1.03 -11.08 0.12
CA ILE A 225 -0.33 -12.30 0.53
C ILE A 225 0.72 -11.91 1.58
N SER A 226 0.61 -12.48 2.77
CA SER A 226 1.55 -12.23 3.86
C SER A 226 2.59 -13.34 3.99
N ILE A 227 3.80 -12.98 4.42
CA ILE A 227 4.81 -13.95 4.87
C ILE A 227 4.30 -14.75 6.07
N LEU A 228 3.41 -14.16 6.87
CA LEU A 228 2.82 -14.82 8.03
C LEU A 228 1.94 -16.02 7.65
N ASP A 229 1.40 -16.01 6.44
CA ASP A 229 0.58 -17.11 5.90
C ASP A 229 1.41 -18.21 5.23
N ASN A 230 2.75 -18.05 5.15
CA ASN A 230 3.62 -19.02 4.49
C ASN A 230 3.78 -20.28 5.37
N PRO A 231 3.21 -21.42 4.98
CA PRO A 231 3.25 -22.65 5.77
C PRO A 231 4.64 -23.29 5.86
N SER A 232 5.56 -22.87 5.00
CA SER A 232 6.95 -23.37 4.98
C SER A 232 7.82 -22.75 6.09
N LEU A 233 7.29 -21.76 6.83
CA LEU A 233 7.99 -21.06 7.87
C LEU A 233 7.44 -21.47 9.25
N SER A 234 8.32 -21.95 10.15
CA SER A 234 7.97 -22.15 11.56
C SER A 234 7.70 -20.81 12.27
N GLU A 235 7.04 -20.83 13.40
CA GLU A 235 6.76 -19.61 14.19
C GLU A 235 8.05 -18.90 14.61
N GLU A 236 9.08 -19.66 15.02
CA GLU A 236 10.39 -19.12 15.39
C GLU A 236 11.02 -18.41 14.18
N ARG A 237 10.97 -19.06 13.01
CA ARG A 237 11.54 -18.47 11.79
C ARG A 237 10.79 -17.22 11.34
N ARG A 238 9.48 -17.15 11.53
CA ARG A 238 8.70 -15.94 11.29
C ARG A 238 9.12 -14.82 12.23
N ALA A 239 9.28 -15.10 13.52
CA ALA A 239 9.73 -14.12 14.51
C ALA A 239 11.13 -13.58 14.18
N GLU A 240 12.07 -14.46 13.80
CA GLU A 240 13.41 -14.07 13.33
C GLU A 240 13.34 -13.14 12.12
N LEU A 241 12.53 -13.49 11.11
CA LEU A 241 12.37 -12.68 9.91
C LEU A 241 11.74 -11.31 10.20
N ILE A 242 10.75 -11.25 11.10
CA ILE A 242 10.14 -9.99 11.56
C ILE A 242 11.22 -9.11 12.20
N SER A 243 12.01 -9.67 13.13
CA SER A 243 13.10 -8.95 13.80
C SER A 243 14.15 -8.47 12.80
N TYR A 244 14.55 -9.34 11.88
CA TYR A 244 15.51 -9.02 10.83
C TYR A 244 15.00 -7.89 9.91
N PHE A 245 13.76 -7.98 9.39
CA PHE A 245 13.22 -6.93 8.54
C PHE A 245 13.08 -5.61 9.28
N ARG A 246 12.73 -5.65 10.56
CA ARG A 246 12.68 -4.43 11.39
C ARG A 246 14.06 -3.79 11.55
N SER A 247 15.11 -4.59 11.69
CA SER A 247 16.48 -4.09 11.83
C SER A 247 17.07 -3.47 10.55
N ILE A 248 16.66 -3.96 9.37
CA ILE A 248 17.18 -3.47 8.08
C ILE A 248 16.29 -2.42 7.40
N SER A 249 15.09 -2.19 7.90
CA SER A 249 14.19 -1.18 7.33
C SER A 249 14.57 0.21 7.86
N GLY A 250 14.75 1.15 6.93
CA GLY A 250 15.10 2.54 7.26
C GLY A 250 13.95 3.32 7.91
N SER A 251 12.71 2.81 7.86
CA SER A 251 11.53 3.42 8.46
C SER A 251 10.48 2.38 8.82
N GLU A 252 9.54 2.73 9.72
CA GLU A 252 8.39 1.87 10.04
C GLU A 252 7.52 1.61 8.81
N SER A 253 7.37 2.60 7.94
CA SER A 253 6.64 2.46 6.68
C SER A 253 7.28 1.41 5.76
N GLU A 254 8.60 1.41 5.64
CA GLU A 254 9.32 0.40 4.86
C GLU A 254 9.19 -0.99 5.50
N PHE A 255 9.31 -1.09 6.81
CA PHE A 255 9.06 -2.32 7.54
C PHE A 255 7.65 -2.86 7.27
N ARG A 256 6.63 -2.01 7.37
CA ARG A 256 5.24 -2.39 7.11
C ARG A 256 5.01 -2.82 5.65
N ALA A 257 5.62 -2.13 4.69
CA ALA A 257 5.55 -2.51 3.29
C ALA A 257 6.17 -3.89 3.05
N ARG A 258 7.33 -4.16 3.64
CA ARG A 258 8.04 -5.45 3.51
C ARG A 258 7.34 -6.60 4.21
N MET A 259 6.69 -6.33 5.35
CA MET A 259 6.07 -7.36 6.20
C MET A 259 4.60 -7.60 5.91
N TYR A 260 3.84 -6.55 5.67
CA TYR A 260 2.39 -6.63 5.57
C TYR A 260 1.86 -6.28 4.18
N GLY A 261 2.73 -5.83 3.27
CA GLY A 261 2.31 -5.38 1.94
C GLY A 261 1.57 -4.04 1.97
N ASP A 262 1.79 -3.23 3.00
CA ASP A 262 1.29 -1.86 3.04
C ASP A 262 2.05 -1.01 2.01
N TRP A 263 1.38 -0.01 1.43
CA TRP A 263 2.08 0.94 0.59
C TRP A 263 3.16 1.69 1.38
N LEU A 264 4.32 1.83 0.76
CA LEU A 264 5.34 2.71 1.30
C LEU A 264 4.74 4.11 1.42
N ALA A 265 4.75 4.66 2.63
CA ALA A 265 4.37 6.06 2.80
C ALA A 265 5.35 6.90 1.99
N ALA A 266 4.85 7.85 1.20
CA ALA A 266 5.72 8.70 0.42
C ALA A 266 6.69 9.40 1.38
N GLU A 267 8.00 9.17 1.24
CA GLU A 267 9.02 9.93 1.99
C GLU A 267 8.97 11.43 1.65
N SER A 268 8.27 11.76 0.56
CA SER A 268 7.94 13.12 0.19
C SER A 268 6.86 13.74 1.09
N LEU A 269 6.09 12.95 1.85
CA LEU A 269 5.10 13.53 2.77
C LEU A 269 5.80 14.31 3.87
N VAL A 270 5.34 15.54 4.02
CA VAL A 270 5.83 16.45 5.05
C VAL A 270 5.43 15.97 6.43
N PHE A 271 4.22 15.44 6.57
CA PHE A 271 3.66 14.98 7.83
C PHE A 271 3.48 13.46 7.88
N LYS A 272 3.89 12.85 9.00
CA LYS A 272 3.82 11.40 9.24
C LYS A 272 2.48 10.97 9.84
N TYR A 273 1.38 11.50 9.29
CA TYR A 273 0.03 11.13 9.72
C TYR A 273 -0.29 9.68 9.36
N ASN A 274 -0.87 8.95 10.30
CA ASN A 274 -1.37 7.59 10.09
C ASN A 274 -2.77 7.48 10.72
N SER A 275 -3.79 7.23 9.89
CA SER A 275 -5.18 7.12 10.35
C SER A 275 -5.40 6.06 11.42
N ASP A 276 -4.65 4.95 11.38
CA ASP A 276 -4.79 3.88 12.37
C ASP A 276 -4.29 4.28 13.77
N LEU A 277 -3.35 5.24 13.82
CA LEU A 277 -2.75 5.73 15.05
C LEU A 277 -3.32 7.05 15.51
N ASN A 278 -3.55 7.97 14.58
CA ASN A 278 -3.83 9.37 14.86
C ASN A 278 -5.29 9.77 14.67
N LEU A 279 -6.16 8.91 14.12
CA LEU A 279 -7.60 9.17 14.02
C LEU A 279 -8.30 8.59 15.25
N ASP A 280 -8.77 9.46 16.14
CA ASP A 280 -9.51 9.08 17.34
C ASP A 280 -10.51 10.16 17.74
N ASN A 281 -11.63 9.74 18.34
CA ASN A 281 -12.61 10.65 18.91
C ASN A 281 -12.55 10.56 20.44
N PRO A 282 -12.32 11.68 21.15
CA PRO A 282 -12.14 11.66 22.58
C PRO A 282 -13.42 11.22 23.33
N SER A 283 -13.25 10.26 24.24
CA SER A 283 -14.37 9.81 25.10
C SER A 283 -14.71 10.85 26.14
N GLY A 284 -16.01 11.11 26.33
CA GLY A 284 -16.49 12.10 27.32
C GLY A 284 -16.17 13.56 26.93
N TYR A 285 -15.92 13.81 25.65
CA TYR A 285 -15.65 15.16 25.15
C TYR A 285 -16.88 16.06 25.28
N ASP A 286 -16.66 17.22 25.90
CA ASP A 286 -17.64 18.31 25.98
C ASP A 286 -16.98 19.60 25.52
N PRO A 287 -17.47 20.25 24.44
CA PRO A 287 -16.89 21.44 23.88
C PRO A 287 -16.92 22.66 24.80
N GLN A 288 -17.82 22.70 25.78
CA GLN A 288 -17.95 23.80 26.74
C GLN A 288 -17.05 23.61 27.97
N ILE A 289 -16.68 22.35 28.28
CA ILE A 289 -15.90 22.02 29.49
C ILE A 289 -14.41 21.91 29.15
N TRP A 290 -14.09 21.19 28.09
CA TRP A 290 -12.68 20.98 27.74
C TRP A 290 -12.00 22.28 27.30
N PRO A 291 -10.74 22.51 27.69
CA PRO A 291 -10.01 23.68 27.24
C PRO A 291 -9.63 23.54 25.76
N HIS A 292 -9.86 24.60 24.97
CA HIS A 292 -9.57 24.63 23.54
C HIS A 292 -8.59 25.71 23.15
N VAL A 293 -7.84 25.44 22.08
CA VAL A 293 -7.00 26.39 21.37
C VAL A 293 -7.53 26.56 19.96
N ALA A 294 -7.84 27.78 19.56
CA ALA A 294 -8.18 28.13 18.19
C ALA A 294 -6.93 28.63 17.46
N VAL A 295 -6.68 28.17 16.25
CA VAL A 295 -5.53 28.55 15.43
C VAL A 295 -5.99 28.96 14.04
N VAL A 296 -5.51 30.09 13.58
CA VAL A 296 -5.87 30.67 12.28
C VAL A 296 -4.63 30.91 11.43
N ASP A 297 -4.68 30.47 10.19
CA ASP A 297 -3.79 30.90 9.12
C ASP A 297 -4.56 31.90 8.24
N PRO A 298 -4.43 33.21 8.50
CA PRO A 298 -5.30 34.21 7.89
C PRO A 298 -4.87 34.59 6.48
N ALA A 299 -5.85 34.79 5.59
CA ALA A 299 -5.62 35.30 4.25
C ALA A 299 -6.75 36.25 3.83
N ALA A 300 -6.42 37.44 3.31
CA ALA A 300 -7.40 38.45 2.93
C ALA A 300 -8.05 38.17 1.56
N SER A 301 -7.31 37.64 0.60
CA SER A 301 -7.76 37.49 -0.80
C SER A 301 -7.78 36.04 -1.28
N SER A 302 -7.50 35.10 -0.38
CA SER A 302 -7.47 33.68 -0.67
C SER A 302 -8.12 32.90 0.46
N ILE A 303 -7.97 31.59 0.46
CA ILE A 303 -8.50 30.71 1.50
C ILE A 303 -7.71 30.87 2.79
N ALA A 304 -8.37 31.11 3.92
CA ALA A 304 -7.78 31.05 5.25
C ALA A 304 -8.03 29.69 5.90
N GLY A 305 -7.11 29.23 6.77
CA GLY A 305 -7.23 28.00 7.53
C GLY A 305 -7.65 28.28 8.98
N LEU A 306 -8.59 27.47 9.49
CA LEU A 306 -8.97 27.44 10.91
C LEU A 306 -8.85 26.02 11.44
N SER A 307 -8.21 25.86 12.62
CA SER A 307 -8.27 24.62 13.40
C SER A 307 -8.58 24.88 14.87
N VAL A 308 -9.34 23.96 15.51
CA VAL A 308 -9.67 24.00 16.92
C VAL A 308 -9.20 22.72 17.60
N TRP A 309 -8.45 22.89 18.66
CA TRP A 309 -7.75 21.82 19.37
C TRP A 309 -8.25 21.72 20.81
N ALA A 310 -8.83 20.58 21.16
CA ALA A 310 -9.29 20.26 22.49
C ALA A 310 -8.19 19.55 23.29
N ARG A 311 -7.94 19.96 24.52
CA ARG A 311 -7.02 19.26 25.43
C ARG A 311 -7.78 18.38 26.41
N HIS A 312 -7.24 17.21 26.69
CA HIS A 312 -7.78 16.38 27.78
C HIS A 312 -7.65 17.12 29.12
N PRO A 313 -8.68 17.15 29.97
CA PRO A 313 -8.65 17.88 31.23
C PRO A 313 -7.51 17.48 32.17
N SER A 314 -7.12 16.22 32.17
CA SER A 314 -6.12 15.63 33.09
C SER A 314 -4.83 15.11 32.42
N ALA A 315 -4.61 15.39 31.13
CA ALA A 315 -3.43 14.93 30.41
C ALA A 315 -2.98 15.91 29.33
N ASP A 316 -1.69 15.88 28.94
CA ASP A 316 -1.17 16.66 27.81
C ASP A 316 -1.39 15.91 26.48
N VAL A 317 -2.65 15.59 26.21
CA VAL A 317 -3.10 14.97 24.97
C VAL A 317 -4.14 15.86 24.32
N TRP A 318 -4.04 16.02 23.02
CA TRP A 318 -4.82 16.98 22.27
C TRP A 318 -5.55 16.32 21.07
N TRP A 319 -6.74 16.79 20.76
CA TRP A 319 -7.54 16.39 19.60
C TRP A 319 -7.87 17.60 18.74
N CYS A 320 -7.57 17.55 17.44
CA CYS A 320 -8.15 18.47 16.50
C CYS A 320 -9.62 18.11 16.31
N VAL A 321 -10.51 18.89 16.90
CA VAL A 321 -11.94 18.61 16.87
C VAL A 321 -12.65 19.31 15.71
N LYS A 322 -11.99 20.32 15.11
CA LYS A 322 -12.50 21.04 13.95
C LYS A 322 -11.34 21.55 13.10
N ALA A 323 -11.41 21.34 11.80
CA ALA A 323 -10.55 22.02 10.83
C ALA A 323 -11.39 22.43 9.61
N LYS A 324 -11.21 23.66 9.14
CA LYS A 324 -12.06 24.24 8.10
C LYS A 324 -11.30 25.27 7.27
N TYR A 325 -11.62 25.34 5.99
CA TYR A 325 -11.28 26.49 5.16
C TYR A 325 -12.32 27.61 5.36
N LEU A 326 -11.85 28.84 5.39
CA LEU A 326 -12.66 30.03 5.38
C LEU A 326 -12.39 30.79 4.08
N ASN A 327 -13.42 31.32 3.47
CA ASN A 327 -13.28 32.11 2.25
C ASN A 327 -12.52 33.41 2.53
N GLY A 328 -11.74 33.84 1.56
CA GLY A 328 -11.06 35.12 1.61
C GLY A 328 -12.05 36.28 1.70
N GLN A 329 -11.81 37.17 2.68
CA GLN A 329 -12.64 38.35 2.96
C GLN A 329 -11.78 39.39 3.67
N ALA A 330 -12.30 40.62 3.87
CA ALA A 330 -11.59 41.61 4.64
C ALA A 330 -11.22 41.09 6.03
N PHE A 331 -10.05 41.46 6.56
CA PHE A 331 -9.60 40.90 7.84
C PHE A 331 -10.57 41.18 9.00
N SER A 332 -11.23 42.34 9.01
CA SER A 332 -12.27 42.64 9.99
C SER A 332 -13.45 41.68 9.99
N GLU A 333 -13.89 41.25 8.78
CA GLU A 333 -14.95 40.25 8.60
C GLU A 333 -14.44 38.85 8.92
N LEU A 334 -13.18 38.53 8.55
CA LEU A 334 -12.54 37.27 8.85
C LEU A 334 -12.47 37.02 10.36
N VAL A 335 -12.11 38.04 11.15
CA VAL A 335 -12.11 37.96 12.63
C VAL A 335 -13.49 37.59 13.15
N GLN A 336 -14.55 38.21 12.69
CA GLN A 336 -15.93 37.92 13.10
C GLN A 336 -16.36 36.51 12.68
N THR A 337 -15.97 36.10 11.47
CA THR A 337 -16.27 34.75 10.97
C THR A 337 -15.57 33.68 11.82
N VAL A 338 -14.30 33.87 12.17
CA VAL A 338 -13.56 32.95 13.05
C VAL A 338 -14.22 32.89 14.44
N GLU A 339 -14.52 34.03 15.07
CA GLU A 339 -15.15 34.03 16.38
C GLU A 339 -16.54 33.38 16.36
N GLY A 340 -17.32 33.56 15.28
CA GLY A 340 -18.58 32.83 15.08
C GLY A 340 -18.40 31.31 14.97
N GLU A 341 -17.33 30.85 14.33
CA GLU A 341 -17.03 29.43 14.19
C GLU A 341 -16.57 28.76 15.49
N ILE A 342 -16.03 29.52 16.44
CA ILE A 342 -15.45 29.02 17.69
C ILE A 342 -16.28 29.35 18.95
N VAL A 343 -17.38 30.07 18.82
CA VAL A 343 -18.20 30.55 19.95
C VAL A 343 -18.70 29.45 20.89
N HIS A 344 -18.85 28.24 20.38
CA HIS A 344 -19.35 27.09 21.17
C HIS A 344 -18.27 26.33 21.94
N PHE A 345 -17.00 26.73 21.79
CA PHE A 345 -15.87 26.08 22.44
C PHE A 345 -15.37 26.91 23.63
N ASN A 346 -14.91 26.24 24.68
CA ASN A 346 -14.21 26.89 25.79
C ASN A 346 -12.79 27.26 25.35
N ILE A 347 -12.64 28.40 24.66
CA ILE A 347 -11.34 28.87 24.08
C ILE A 347 -10.48 29.50 25.17
N ILE A 348 -9.37 28.84 25.51
CA ILE A 348 -8.37 29.33 26.47
C ILE A 348 -7.24 30.10 25.81
N LYS A 349 -7.00 29.88 24.48
CA LYS A 349 -5.95 30.56 23.74
C LYS A 349 -6.31 30.68 22.27
N ARG A 350 -5.96 31.83 21.66
CA ARG A 350 -6.07 32.07 20.22
C ARG A 350 -4.69 32.28 19.64
N ILE A 351 -4.38 31.63 18.52
CA ILE A 351 -3.08 31.70 17.84
C ILE A 351 -3.33 32.08 16.40
N CYS A 352 -2.52 32.94 15.83
CA CYS A 352 -2.56 33.25 14.40
C CYS A 352 -1.15 33.42 13.84
N ASP A 353 -1.01 33.23 12.49
CA ASP A 353 0.18 33.71 11.80
C ASP A 353 0.23 35.25 11.89
N CYS A 354 1.40 35.80 12.21
CA CYS A 354 1.61 37.23 12.25
C CYS A 354 1.95 37.83 10.88
N ASN A 355 2.04 37.04 9.85
CA ASN A 355 2.38 37.43 8.49
C ASN A 355 1.18 37.50 7.56
N PRO A 356 0.12 38.05 7.87
CA PRO A 356 -0.30 39.38 7.49
C PRO A 356 -0.67 40.19 8.72
N SER A 357 0.06 41.24 8.94
CA SER A 357 -0.15 42.22 10.04
C SER A 357 -1.61 42.68 10.14
N GLY A 358 -2.38 42.60 9.07
CA GLY A 358 -3.77 43.03 9.02
C GLY A 358 -4.73 42.28 9.93
N PHE A 359 -4.74 40.94 9.91
CA PHE A 359 -5.66 40.13 10.72
C PHE A 359 -5.41 40.34 12.24
N TYR A 360 -4.15 40.30 12.65
CA TYR A 360 -3.75 40.54 14.05
C TYR A 360 -4.15 41.93 14.54
N HIS A 361 -3.97 42.94 13.69
CA HIS A 361 -4.36 44.32 14.00
C HIS A 361 -5.89 44.50 14.11
N GLU A 362 -6.64 43.95 13.18
CA GLU A 362 -8.12 43.97 13.21
C GLU A 362 -8.69 43.23 14.41
N ALA A 363 -8.12 42.10 14.78
CA ALA A 363 -8.52 41.39 16.01
C ALA A 363 -8.26 42.24 17.26
N TYR A 364 -7.10 42.91 17.31
CA TYR A 364 -6.78 43.83 18.42
C TYR A 364 -7.77 45.03 18.52
N LEU A 365 -8.16 45.59 17.37
CA LEU A 365 -9.17 46.65 17.35
C LEU A 365 -10.54 46.20 17.83
N GLN A 366 -10.85 44.92 17.73
CA GLN A 366 -12.08 44.31 18.23
C GLN A 366 -11.93 43.75 19.67
N ASP A 367 -10.84 44.09 20.39
CA ASP A 367 -10.52 43.62 21.75
C ASP A 367 -10.35 42.08 21.84
N ILE A 368 -9.98 41.43 20.74
CA ILE A 368 -9.72 40.00 20.69
C ILE A 368 -8.22 39.73 20.68
N LYS A 369 -7.74 38.98 21.67
CA LYS A 369 -6.31 38.73 21.85
C LYS A 369 -5.88 37.44 21.15
N TYR A 370 -5.05 37.57 20.13
CA TYR A 370 -4.34 36.48 19.48
C TYR A 370 -2.86 36.45 19.89
N VAL A 371 -2.28 35.28 19.94
CA VAL A 371 -0.83 35.10 20.10
C VAL A 371 -0.24 34.91 18.70
N PRO A 372 0.60 35.83 18.25
CA PRO A 372 1.22 35.74 16.93
C PRO A 372 2.31 34.66 16.92
N VAL A 373 2.34 33.87 15.84
CA VAL A 373 3.40 32.90 15.51
C VAL A 373 4.04 33.35 14.21
N SER A 374 5.36 33.37 14.13
CA SER A 374 6.08 33.79 12.93
C SER A 374 7.06 32.73 12.47
N ASP A 375 6.98 32.35 11.21
CA ASP A 375 7.97 31.49 10.55
C ASP A 375 9.38 32.12 10.53
N LYS A 376 9.50 33.47 10.71
CA LYS A 376 10.77 34.15 10.81
C LYS A 376 11.48 33.91 12.14
N GLN A 377 10.73 33.68 13.22
CA GLN A 377 11.28 33.35 14.54
C GLN A 377 11.60 31.88 14.72
N TYR A 378 10.94 31.01 13.93
CA TYR A 378 11.00 29.56 14.08
C TYR A 378 11.26 28.94 12.72
N ASN A 379 12.30 28.10 12.65
CA ASN A 379 12.59 27.35 11.43
C ASN A 379 11.42 26.43 11.11
N LYS A 380 10.86 26.56 9.89
CA LYS A 380 9.72 25.78 9.40
C LYS A 380 9.94 24.28 9.52
N GLU A 381 11.15 23.80 9.26
CA GLU A 381 11.50 22.37 9.37
C GLU A 381 11.43 21.89 10.83
N ASN A 382 11.93 22.70 11.78
CA ASN A 382 11.83 22.35 13.20
C ASN A 382 10.36 22.26 13.68
N MET A 383 9.47 23.09 13.11
CA MET A 383 8.03 23.02 13.41
C MET A 383 7.40 21.76 12.83
N ILE A 384 7.78 21.35 11.61
CA ILE A 384 7.35 20.11 10.97
C ILE A 384 7.83 18.89 11.76
N ASP A 385 9.09 18.89 12.18
CA ASP A 385 9.64 17.82 13.00
C ASP A 385 8.91 17.67 14.34
N ALA A 386 8.57 18.81 14.97
CA ALA A 386 7.76 18.82 16.19
C ALA A 386 6.34 18.23 15.95
N CYS A 387 5.70 18.55 14.81
CA CYS A 387 4.42 17.95 14.41
C CYS A 387 4.55 16.43 14.22
N ASN A 388 5.57 16.00 13.49
CA ASN A 388 5.82 14.59 13.26
C ASN A 388 6.10 13.83 14.55
N LYS A 389 6.87 14.44 15.45
CA LYS A 389 7.11 13.89 16.79
C LYS A 389 5.80 13.75 17.58
N ALA A 390 4.94 14.76 17.58
CA ALA A 390 3.66 14.72 18.28
C ALA A 390 2.72 13.64 17.74
N LEU A 391 2.69 13.44 16.41
CA LEU A 391 1.93 12.37 15.76
C LEU A 391 2.48 10.97 16.11
N MET A 392 3.80 10.80 16.10
CA MET A 392 4.46 9.53 16.42
C MET A 392 4.37 9.18 17.91
N GLU A 393 4.42 10.14 18.80
CA GLU A 393 4.29 9.97 20.25
C GLU A 393 2.83 9.86 20.72
N GLU A 394 1.87 9.91 19.78
CA GLU A 394 0.43 9.87 20.06
C GLU A 394 -0.03 10.91 21.11
N THR A 395 0.61 12.07 21.12
CA THR A 395 0.20 13.22 21.97
C THR A 395 -0.83 14.10 21.29
N VAL A 396 -1.06 13.87 19.98
CA VAL A 396 -2.01 14.58 19.14
C VAL A 396 -2.82 13.60 18.33
N TYR A 397 -4.12 13.81 18.31
CA TYR A 397 -5.08 13.04 17.52
C TYR A 397 -5.93 13.98 16.64
N LEU A 398 -6.50 13.45 15.59
CA LEU A 398 -7.45 14.13 14.72
C LEU A 398 -8.81 13.43 14.84
N THR A 399 -9.87 14.20 14.84
CA THR A 399 -11.23 13.65 14.82
C THR A 399 -11.83 13.73 13.41
N ASN A 400 -12.98 13.11 13.19
CA ASN A 400 -13.72 13.26 11.93
C ASN A 400 -14.09 14.74 11.63
N GLY A 401 -14.15 15.61 12.64
CA GLY A 401 -14.37 17.05 12.46
C GLY A 401 -13.15 17.80 11.87
N ALA A 402 -11.99 17.15 11.80
CA ALA A 402 -10.76 17.70 11.26
C ALA A 402 -10.45 17.20 9.83
N GLN A 403 -11.47 16.78 9.05
CA GLN A 403 -11.24 16.15 7.74
C GLN A 403 -10.40 17.01 6.81
N THR A 404 -10.60 18.32 6.77
CA THR A 404 -9.80 19.25 5.94
C THR A 404 -8.30 19.20 6.28
N LEU A 405 -7.96 19.10 7.57
CA LEU A 405 -6.57 18.93 8.00
C LEU A 405 -6.04 17.53 7.63
N ILE A 406 -6.83 16.47 7.83
CA ILE A 406 -6.47 15.11 7.45
C ILE A 406 -6.14 15.04 5.96
N ASP A 407 -7.00 15.63 5.11
CA ASP A 407 -6.80 15.66 3.67
C ASP A 407 -5.49 16.36 3.29
N GLU A 408 -5.16 17.48 3.93
CA GLU A 408 -3.89 18.18 3.70
C GLU A 408 -2.68 17.39 4.20
N LEU A 409 -2.73 16.80 5.39
CA LEU A 409 -1.61 16.02 5.94
C LEU A 409 -1.27 14.80 5.10
N THR A 410 -2.27 14.21 4.43
CA THR A 410 -2.11 13.02 3.59
C THR A 410 -1.55 13.32 2.21
N VAL A 411 -1.61 14.58 1.74
CA VAL A 411 -1.14 14.97 0.39
C VAL A 411 0.00 15.99 0.42
N CYS A 412 0.25 16.64 1.56
CA CYS A 412 1.31 17.62 1.71
C CYS A 412 2.67 16.96 1.52
N SER A 413 3.33 17.23 0.41
CA SER A 413 4.55 16.56 -0.02
C SER A 413 5.67 17.56 -0.32
N ARG A 414 6.91 17.08 -0.27
CA ARG A 414 8.11 17.82 -0.68
C ARG A 414 8.28 17.73 -2.19
N HIS A 415 9.02 18.67 -2.75
CA HIS A 415 9.39 18.66 -4.15
C HIS A 415 10.38 17.52 -4.42
N GLU A 416 10.20 16.76 -5.51
CA GLU A 416 11.06 15.61 -5.83
C GLU A 416 12.52 16.01 -6.08
N ASP A 417 12.72 17.14 -6.79
CA ASP A 417 14.06 17.64 -7.14
C ASP A 417 14.69 18.50 -6.02
N ASP A 418 13.90 18.96 -5.06
CA ASP A 418 14.35 19.78 -3.94
C ASP A 418 13.57 19.45 -2.66
N PRO A 419 14.01 18.46 -1.88
CA PRO A 419 13.34 18.04 -0.65
C PRO A 419 13.24 19.12 0.43
N SER A 420 13.97 20.23 0.31
CA SER A 420 13.85 21.37 1.22
C SER A 420 12.59 22.20 0.98
N ARG A 421 11.90 22.00 -0.16
CA ARG A 421 10.72 22.76 -0.55
C ARG A 421 9.46 21.90 -0.50
N ILE A 422 8.38 22.48 0.05
CA ILE A 422 7.05 21.86 0.04
C ILE A 422 6.38 22.15 -1.31
N LEU A 423 5.90 21.10 -1.97
CA LEU A 423 5.19 21.21 -3.24
C LEU A 423 3.85 21.94 -3.02
N LYS A 424 3.62 23.04 -3.78
CA LYS A 424 2.39 23.85 -3.68
C LYS A 424 2.08 24.30 -2.24
N ALA A 425 3.08 24.76 -1.51
CA ALA A 425 2.98 25.18 -0.10
C ALA A 425 1.80 26.14 0.18
N SER A 426 1.45 27.00 -0.78
CA SER A 426 0.34 27.96 -0.69
C SER A 426 -1.07 27.34 -0.67
N LYS A 427 -1.20 26.01 -0.63
CA LYS A 427 -2.50 25.30 -0.60
C LYS A 427 -2.78 24.61 0.74
N TYR A 428 -1.84 24.61 1.68
CA TYR A 428 -1.91 23.79 2.89
C TYR A 428 -2.17 24.64 4.14
N HIS A 429 -3.27 25.38 4.13
CA HIS A 429 -3.59 26.36 5.17
C HIS A 429 -3.94 25.73 6.53
N THR A 430 -4.61 24.58 6.55
CA THR A 430 -4.91 23.90 7.82
C THR A 430 -3.71 23.15 8.37
N ALA A 431 -2.81 22.65 7.51
CA ALA A 431 -1.53 22.08 7.94
C ALA A 431 -0.61 23.14 8.54
N ASP A 432 -0.68 24.40 8.06
CA ASP A 432 0.02 25.50 8.67
C ASP A 432 -0.54 25.83 10.06
N THR A 433 -1.87 25.78 10.26
CA THR A 433 -2.45 25.91 11.61
C THR A 433 -1.99 24.79 12.56
N PHE A 434 -1.74 23.59 12.08
CA PHE A 434 -1.19 22.50 12.90
C PHE A 434 0.24 22.81 13.36
N ARG A 435 1.09 23.33 12.49
CA ARG A 435 2.45 23.77 12.84
C ARG A 435 2.42 24.88 13.91
N TYR A 436 1.57 25.88 13.73
CA TYR A 436 1.42 26.98 14.70
C TYR A 436 0.89 26.50 16.04
N PHE A 437 -0.08 25.57 16.03
CA PHE A 437 -0.60 24.93 17.24
C PHE A 437 0.51 24.24 18.03
N ILE A 438 1.24 23.30 17.42
CA ILE A 438 2.27 22.51 18.11
C ILE A 438 3.32 23.40 18.72
N HIS A 439 3.66 24.50 18.04
CA HIS A 439 4.68 25.45 18.49
C HIS A 439 4.20 26.31 19.66
N ALA A 440 2.95 26.76 19.61
CA ALA A 440 2.43 27.75 20.57
C ALA A 440 1.38 27.20 21.53
N LYS A 441 1.09 25.91 21.54
CA LYS A 441 0.13 25.31 22.47
C LYS A 441 0.53 25.59 23.93
N PRO A 442 -0.44 25.79 24.84
CA PRO A 442 -0.14 25.96 26.25
C PRO A 442 0.58 24.71 26.80
N LYS A 443 1.57 24.94 27.66
CA LYS A 443 2.18 23.86 28.44
C LYS A 443 1.16 23.32 29.43
N TYR A 444 1.16 22.00 29.63
CA TYR A 444 0.34 21.38 30.65
C TYR A 444 0.99 21.63 32.05
N GLU A 445 0.28 22.34 32.89
CA GLU A 445 0.72 22.67 34.27
C GLU A 445 0.03 21.84 35.35
N GLY A 446 -0.71 20.79 34.94
CA GLY A 446 -1.40 19.89 35.86
C GLY A 446 -0.45 18.95 36.60
N PRO A 447 -0.94 18.21 37.61
CA PRO A 447 -0.13 17.25 38.34
C PRO A 447 0.53 16.31 37.35
N LYS A 448 1.85 16.14 37.48
CA LYS A 448 2.62 15.15 36.73
C LYS A 448 2.10 13.76 37.09
N GLN A 449 0.99 13.36 36.53
CA GLN A 449 0.66 11.95 36.50
C GLN A 449 1.78 11.30 35.66
N VAL A 450 2.53 10.45 36.30
CA VAL A 450 3.35 9.46 35.60
C VAL A 450 2.34 8.62 34.81
N VAL A 451 2.05 9.07 33.61
CA VAL A 451 1.25 8.26 32.68
C VAL A 451 2.13 7.05 32.42
N ASP A 452 1.75 5.93 33.04
CA ASP A 452 2.38 4.67 32.72
C ASP A 452 2.13 4.42 31.22
N ARG A 453 3.14 4.81 30.43
CA ARG A 453 3.11 4.67 28.96
C ARG A 453 2.72 3.25 28.54
N GLU A 454 3.19 2.26 29.30
CA GLU A 454 2.83 0.86 29.03
C GLU A 454 1.36 0.56 29.33
N ALA A 455 0.78 1.17 30.37
CA ALA A 455 -0.64 1.02 30.69
C ALA A 455 -1.51 1.68 29.64
N LEU A 456 -1.13 2.85 29.12
CA LEU A 456 -1.83 3.55 28.04
C LEU A 456 -1.75 2.76 26.71
N VAL A 457 -0.57 2.25 26.38
CA VAL A 457 -0.37 1.38 25.20
C VAL A 457 -1.18 0.09 25.34
N ARG A 458 -1.18 -0.55 26.53
CA ARG A 458 -1.99 -1.76 26.82
C ARG A 458 -3.49 -1.46 26.76
N TYR A 459 -3.93 -0.29 27.24
CA TYR A 459 -5.33 0.13 27.16
C TYR A 459 -5.77 0.35 25.72
N ASN A 460 -5.01 1.11 24.94
CA ASN A 460 -5.27 1.37 23.53
C ASN A 460 -5.25 0.06 22.72
N TRP A 461 -4.31 -0.82 22.99
CA TRP A 461 -4.23 -2.14 22.33
C TRP A 461 -5.46 -3.02 22.65
N LYS A 462 -5.91 -3.07 23.92
CA LYS A 462 -7.14 -3.77 24.31
C LYS A 462 -8.38 -3.19 23.62
N GLN A 463 -8.48 -1.88 23.48
CA GLN A 463 -9.60 -1.23 22.77
C GLN A 463 -9.59 -1.56 21.26
N ARG A 464 -8.40 -1.60 20.65
CA ARG A 464 -8.23 -2.02 19.24
C ARG A 464 -8.68 -3.46 19.02
N LEU A 465 -8.21 -4.39 19.86
CA LEU A 465 -8.65 -5.79 19.80
C LEU A 465 -10.16 -5.95 19.99
N LYS A 466 -10.79 -5.14 20.85
CA LYS A 466 -12.24 -5.14 21.05
C LYS A 466 -12.95 -4.68 19.79
N LYS A 467 -12.53 -3.56 19.18
CA LYS A 467 -13.09 -3.02 17.92
C LYS A 467 -12.91 -4.00 16.75
N GLU A 468 -11.77 -4.67 16.64
CA GLU A 468 -11.55 -5.70 15.61
C GLU A 468 -12.41 -6.94 15.85
N GLY A 469 -12.54 -7.38 17.10
CA GLY A 469 -13.45 -8.48 17.48
C GLY A 469 -14.91 -8.16 17.14
N GLU A 470 -15.36 -6.93 17.33
CA GLU A 470 -16.70 -6.47 16.97
C GLU A 470 -16.89 -6.42 15.45
N LYS A 471 -15.90 -5.90 14.70
CA LYS A 471 -15.90 -5.93 13.21
C LYS A 471 -15.94 -7.36 12.67
N TYR A 472 -15.16 -8.28 13.26
CA TYR A 472 -15.17 -9.67 12.87
C TYR A 472 -16.50 -10.37 13.15
N LYS A 473 -17.11 -10.13 14.32
CA LYS A 473 -18.44 -10.63 14.64
C LYS A 473 -19.52 -10.12 13.69
N ALA A 474 -19.51 -8.81 13.39
CA ALA A 474 -20.45 -8.21 12.45
C ALA A 474 -20.27 -8.75 11.02
N ALA A 475 -19.04 -8.96 10.56
CA ALA A 475 -18.76 -9.57 9.27
C ALA A 475 -19.24 -11.03 9.20
N LYS A 476 -19.02 -11.81 10.26
CA LYS A 476 -19.47 -13.20 10.37
C LYS A 476 -20.99 -13.31 10.36
N GLU A 477 -21.68 -12.45 11.10
CA GLU A 477 -23.17 -12.39 11.09
C GLU A 477 -23.73 -12.02 9.71
N LYS A 478 -23.11 -11.04 9.03
CA LYS A 478 -23.48 -10.64 7.68
C LYS A 478 -23.31 -11.79 6.68
N GLN A 479 -22.25 -12.57 6.83
CA GLN A 479 -21.98 -13.75 6.00
C GLN A 479 -22.99 -14.88 6.28
N THR A 480 -23.31 -15.13 7.54
CA THR A 480 -24.33 -16.11 7.97
C THR A 480 -25.72 -15.72 7.43
N ARG A 481 -26.09 -14.45 7.54
CA ARG A 481 -27.36 -13.95 6.97
C ARG A 481 -27.44 -14.10 5.45
N LYS A 482 -26.32 -13.87 4.74
CA LYS A 482 -26.24 -14.10 3.28
C LYS A 482 -26.40 -15.59 2.93
N THR A 483 -25.80 -16.48 3.68
CA THR A 483 -25.88 -17.93 3.48
C THR A 483 -27.31 -18.42 3.74
N LEU A 484 -27.93 -17.99 4.82
CA LEU A 484 -29.33 -18.32 5.14
C LEU A 484 -30.33 -17.79 4.09
N ARG A 485 -30.11 -16.57 3.55
CA ARG A 485 -30.93 -16.05 2.44
C ARG A 485 -30.76 -16.88 1.15
N ARG A 486 -29.57 -17.38 0.85
CA ARG A 486 -29.33 -18.26 -0.31
C ARG A 486 -29.99 -19.63 -0.14
N LEU A 487 -29.97 -20.21 1.06
CA LEU A 487 -30.64 -21.47 1.35
C LEU A 487 -32.16 -21.36 1.30
N ARG A 488 -32.75 -20.22 1.75
CA ARG A 488 -34.21 -19.95 1.63
C ARG A 488 -34.68 -19.70 0.20
N ARG A 489 -33.81 -19.32 -0.72
CA ARG A 489 -34.14 -19.14 -2.16
C ARG A 489 -34.00 -20.42 -2.98
N ARG A 490 -33.48 -21.49 -2.39
CA ARG A 490 -33.33 -22.81 -3.03
C ARG A 490 -34.36 -23.85 -2.56
N ARG A 491 -35.23 -23.45 -1.63
CA ARG A 491 -36.48 -24.12 -1.29
C ARG A 491 -37.66 -23.34 -1.92
#